data_ef498787b3161c8af100f7d746166f4d
#
_entry.id   ef498787b3161c8af100f7d746166f4d
#
_cell.length_a   1.000
_cell.length_b   1.000
_cell.length_c   1.000
_cell.angle_alpha   90.00
_cell.angle_beta   90.00
_cell.angle_gamma   90.00
#
_symmetry.space_group_name_H-M   'P 1'
#
loop_
_entity.id
_entity.type
_entity.pdbx_description
1 polymer ?
#
loop_
_entity_poly.entity_id
_entity_poly.type
_entity_poly.pdbx_seq_one_letter_code
_entity_poly.pdbx_strand_id
1 'polypeptide(L)'
;MTRTIKSADSNDGGKKRSILSRREYLSLCAVAGSALLGFVLSAKSKSGLTQKTMQKTHVAVVGAGAFGGWTALYLVRRGARVTLFDNWGPGNSRASSGGETRVIRGTYGPQQPYTKMAARALQLWQENEQRWKRRFLHRIGVLWMAAGDDSFERASLAELRAAGIRYEELALPELQKRWPQIHFEGVRWGIYEPESGYLTARVGCQAVVDGFIAEGGEFRQAAVATEGIEKRNWKGLPLSDGSTLIADQYVFACGPWLGKLFPQVIGDRIRPTKQDVFFFGTPAGDERFEERKLPVWADHREHFLYGIPGNQRRGFKIADDTRGPDFDPTSGERVVSSETLKRVRDYVAFRFPGMKEAPLVETRVCQYENSPDQGFIIDRHPTVENVWLVGGGSGHGFKHGPALGEMVAELVVEHGDPQPAFRLGRFESAR
;
A
#
# COMPACT_ATOMS: atom_id res chain seq x y z
N MET A 1 -5.63 63.21 -1.86
CA MET A 1 -5.86 63.92 -0.56
C MET A 1 -5.21 63.07 0.53
N THR A 2 -4.17 63.63 1.06
CA THR A 2 -3.27 63.12 2.08
C THR A 2 -3.92 63.24 3.46
N ARG A 3 -3.78 62.22 4.32
CA ARG A 3 -3.80 62.47 5.77
C ARG A 3 -2.95 61.44 6.51
N THR A 4 -1.82 61.90 6.95
CA THR A 4 -0.89 61.40 7.96
C THR A 4 -1.51 61.57 9.35
N ILE A 5 -1.38 60.57 10.24
CA ILE A 5 -1.47 60.76 11.68
C ILE A 5 -0.31 60.04 12.37
N LYS A 6 0.29 60.79 13.28
CA LYS A 6 1.55 60.55 14.01
C LYS A 6 1.42 59.56 15.17
N SER A 7 2.58 58.98 15.44
CA SER A 7 3.16 58.33 16.62
C SER A 7 2.59 58.67 18.01
N ALA A 8 2.60 57.65 18.88
CA ALA A 8 2.85 57.86 20.32
C ALA A 8 3.79 56.74 20.83
N ASP A 9 4.89 57.19 21.40
CA ASP A 9 5.87 56.39 22.14
C ASP A 9 5.27 55.85 23.44
N SER A 10 5.66 54.64 23.85
CA SER A 10 5.83 54.28 25.24
C SER A 10 6.95 53.25 25.40
N ASN A 11 7.94 53.72 26.09
CA ASN A 11 9.15 53.11 26.63
C ASN A 11 8.79 52.07 27.68
N ASP A 12 9.32 50.84 27.65
CA ASP A 12 9.70 50.14 28.87
C ASP A 12 10.70 48.96 28.62
N GLY A 13 11.73 49.01 29.43
CA GLY A 13 12.47 47.93 30.11
C GLY A 13 13.17 46.86 29.29
N GLY A 14 14.31 47.16 28.67
CA GLY A 14 15.21 46.15 28.09
C GLY A 14 15.97 45.35 29.15
N LYS A 15 15.81 44.02 29.18
CA LYS A 15 16.81 43.07 29.73
C LYS A 15 17.70 42.53 28.62
N LYS A 16 18.92 43.05 28.52
CA LYS A 16 19.97 42.52 27.65
C LYS A 16 20.35 41.15 28.15
N ARG A 17 20.15 40.09 27.38
CA ARG A 17 20.82 38.81 27.50
C ARG A 17 22.17 38.93 26.81
N SER A 18 23.26 38.89 27.59
CA SER A 18 24.62 38.82 27.09
C SER A 18 24.90 37.45 26.51
N ILE A 19 25.24 37.43 25.23
CA ILE A 19 25.74 36.24 24.53
C ILE A 19 27.25 36.15 24.84
N LEU A 20 27.67 35.15 25.60
CA LEU A 20 29.10 34.89 25.89
C LEU A 20 29.82 34.53 24.59
N SER A 21 31.02 35.07 24.40
CA SER A 21 31.86 34.83 23.24
C SER A 21 32.51 33.44 23.30
N ARG A 22 32.87 32.93 22.12
CA ARG A 22 33.51 31.60 21.93
C ARG A 22 34.79 31.39 22.78
N ARG A 23 35.41 32.47 23.28
CA ARG A 23 36.59 32.43 24.15
C ARG A 23 36.26 32.17 25.62
N GLU A 24 35.11 32.62 26.10
CA GLU A 24 34.66 32.42 27.47
C GLU A 24 34.15 31.01 27.71
N TYR A 25 33.63 30.34 26.65
CA TYR A 25 33.18 28.93 26.71
C TYR A 25 34.36 27.95 26.83
N LEU A 26 35.53 28.29 26.30
CA LEU A 26 36.73 27.44 26.35
C LEU A 26 37.49 27.56 27.68
N SER A 27 37.31 28.64 28.46
CA SER A 27 37.94 28.84 29.78
C SER A 27 37.23 28.08 30.90
N LEU A 28 35.95 27.76 30.77
CA LEU A 28 35.20 27.00 31.78
C LEU A 28 35.43 25.48 31.72
N CYS A 29 35.94 24.96 30.61
CA CYS A 29 36.26 23.53 30.46
C CYS A 29 37.67 23.15 30.95
N ALA A 30 38.53 24.10 31.30
CA ALA A 30 39.92 23.86 31.69
C ALA A 30 40.18 23.72 33.22
N VAL A 31 39.15 23.99 34.04
CA VAL A 31 39.32 23.96 35.52
C VAL A 31 38.76 22.69 36.19
N ALA A 32 38.06 21.83 35.43
CA ALA A 32 37.49 20.58 35.95
C ALA A 32 38.40 19.31 35.72
N GLY A 33 39.62 19.49 35.23
CA GLY A 33 40.52 18.40 34.79
C GLY A 33 41.71 18.03 35.72
N SER A 34 41.79 18.55 36.96
CA SER A 34 43.02 18.38 37.76
C SER A 34 42.79 17.91 39.21
N ALA A 35 41.93 16.95 39.44
CA ALA A 35 41.86 16.28 40.74
C ALA A 35 41.25 14.87 40.58
N LEU A 36 42.00 13.92 39.98
CA LEU A 36 41.82 12.46 40.15
C LEU A 36 42.97 11.71 39.43
N LEU A 37 44.20 11.97 39.87
CA LEU A 37 45.33 11.07 39.64
C LEU A 37 45.80 10.51 41.01
N GLY A 38 45.46 9.28 41.27
CA GLY A 38 46.00 8.60 42.44
C GLY A 38 45.01 7.58 42.99
N PHE A 39 44.90 6.44 42.39
CA PHE A 39 44.75 5.11 42.98
C PHE A 39 44.48 4.09 41.85
N VAL A 40 45.55 3.65 41.19
CA VAL A 40 45.51 2.43 40.39
C VAL A 40 46.31 1.37 41.16
N LEU A 41 45.58 0.50 41.82
CA LEU A 41 46.12 -0.79 42.23
C LEU A 41 45.09 -1.87 41.97
N SER A 42 45.36 -2.59 40.90
CA SER A 42 45.19 -4.03 40.75
C SER A 42 43.93 -4.66 41.34
N ALA A 43 42.89 -4.80 40.48
CA ALA A 43 41.99 -5.96 40.57
C ALA A 43 41.86 -6.53 39.16
N LYS A 44 42.62 -7.57 38.83
CA LYS A 44 42.36 -8.48 37.72
C LYS A 44 41.04 -9.21 38.01
N SER A 45 39.91 -8.58 37.73
CA SER A 45 38.63 -9.25 37.63
C SER A 45 38.44 -9.68 36.17
N LYS A 46 38.64 -10.95 35.93
CA LYS A 46 38.17 -11.63 34.72
C LYS A 46 36.64 -11.68 34.77
N SER A 47 35.99 -10.62 34.41
CA SER A 47 34.59 -10.69 33.94
C SER A 47 34.60 -10.63 32.42
N GLY A 48 34.84 -11.77 31.81
CA GLY A 48 34.46 -12.03 30.42
C GLY A 48 32.93 -12.04 30.31
N LEU A 49 32.35 -10.86 30.38
CA LEU A 49 31.01 -10.62 29.80
C LEU A 49 31.22 -10.65 28.29
N THR A 50 31.21 -11.87 27.72
CA THR A 50 30.89 -12.07 26.33
C THR A 50 29.54 -11.37 26.14
N GLN A 51 29.57 -10.18 25.54
CA GLN A 51 28.42 -9.58 24.93
C GLN A 51 27.92 -10.62 23.90
N LYS A 52 26.97 -11.46 24.34
CA LYS A 52 26.25 -12.35 23.46
C LYS A 52 25.55 -11.40 22.49
N THR A 53 26.13 -11.15 21.31
CA THR A 53 25.47 -10.47 20.20
C THR A 53 24.17 -11.21 20.03
N MET A 54 23.05 -10.61 20.44
CA MET A 54 21.74 -11.21 20.23
C MET A 54 21.62 -11.43 18.71
N GLN A 55 21.62 -12.69 18.33
CA GLN A 55 21.49 -13.06 16.93
C GLN A 55 20.16 -12.50 16.43
N LYS A 56 20.21 -11.64 15.40
CA LYS A 56 19.02 -11.06 14.82
C LYS A 56 18.13 -12.18 14.27
N THR A 57 16.84 -12.16 14.58
CA THR A 57 15.85 -13.07 14.00
C THR A 57 15.96 -13.04 12.48
N HIS A 58 16.14 -14.20 11.85
CA HIS A 58 16.16 -14.33 10.41
C HIS A 58 14.76 -14.62 9.90
N VAL A 59 14.25 -13.78 9.01
CA VAL A 59 12.92 -13.93 8.39
C VAL A 59 13.07 -14.12 6.89
N ALA A 60 12.47 -15.18 6.36
CA ALA A 60 12.31 -15.39 4.93
C ALA A 60 10.92 -14.87 4.50
N VAL A 61 10.88 -13.95 3.55
CA VAL A 61 9.64 -13.42 2.97
C VAL A 61 9.52 -13.88 1.53
N VAL A 62 8.39 -14.47 1.15
CA VAL A 62 8.13 -14.99 -0.19
C VAL A 62 7.06 -14.16 -0.88
N GLY A 63 7.42 -13.52 -2.00
CA GLY A 63 6.60 -12.62 -2.79
C GLY A 63 7.00 -11.15 -2.60
N ALA A 64 7.54 -10.52 -3.65
CA ALA A 64 7.91 -9.09 -3.67
C ALA A 64 6.80 -8.19 -4.24
N GLY A 65 5.55 -8.59 -4.04
CA GLY A 65 4.36 -7.77 -4.32
C GLY A 65 4.13 -6.71 -3.24
N ALA A 66 2.95 -6.07 -3.27
CA ALA A 66 2.60 -5.02 -2.32
C ALA A 66 2.66 -5.47 -0.86
N PHE A 67 2.23 -6.69 -0.55
CA PHE A 67 2.23 -7.17 0.84
C PHE A 67 3.63 -7.62 1.29
N GLY A 68 4.27 -8.51 0.53
CA GLY A 68 5.56 -9.07 0.95
C GLY A 68 6.71 -8.06 0.87
N GLY A 69 6.78 -7.22 -0.17
CA GLY A 69 7.82 -6.20 -0.27
C GLY A 69 7.80 -5.22 0.90
N TRP A 70 6.62 -4.70 1.27
CA TRP A 70 6.47 -3.82 2.43
C TRP A 70 6.74 -4.54 3.75
N THR A 71 6.28 -5.79 3.90
CA THR A 71 6.57 -6.60 5.08
C THR A 71 8.08 -6.79 5.26
N ALA A 72 8.79 -7.16 4.19
CA ALA A 72 10.24 -7.33 4.22
C ALA A 72 10.97 -6.04 4.64
N LEU A 73 10.57 -4.89 4.08
CA LEU A 73 11.13 -3.59 4.43
C LEU A 73 10.93 -3.26 5.92
N TYR A 74 9.71 -3.42 6.43
CA TYR A 74 9.43 -3.10 7.84
C TYR A 74 10.08 -4.10 8.82
N LEU A 75 10.27 -5.35 8.44
CA LEU A 75 11.05 -6.31 9.21
C LEU A 75 12.51 -5.88 9.36
N VAL A 76 13.15 -5.41 8.27
CA VAL A 76 14.51 -4.84 8.34
C VAL A 76 14.54 -3.62 9.26
N ARG A 77 13.58 -2.72 9.16
CA ARG A 77 13.45 -1.52 10.00
C ARG A 77 13.26 -1.86 11.49
N ARG A 78 12.68 -3.02 11.78
CA ARG A 78 12.55 -3.56 13.15
C ARG A 78 13.76 -4.39 13.59
N GLY A 79 14.83 -4.41 12.79
CA GLY A 79 16.12 -5.02 13.14
C GLY A 79 16.27 -6.49 12.78
N ALA A 80 15.31 -7.13 12.12
CA ALA A 80 15.43 -8.49 11.63
C ALA A 80 16.48 -8.60 10.50
N ARG A 81 17.09 -9.77 10.35
CA ARG A 81 17.78 -10.16 9.13
C ARG A 81 16.73 -10.73 8.16
N VAL A 82 16.60 -10.19 6.96
CA VAL A 82 15.51 -10.56 6.03
C VAL A 82 16.06 -10.97 4.68
N THR A 83 15.60 -12.13 4.18
CA THR A 83 15.77 -12.54 2.78
C THR A 83 14.40 -12.55 2.11
N LEU A 84 14.24 -11.72 1.08
CA LEU A 84 13.02 -11.58 0.28
C LEU A 84 13.18 -12.36 -1.03
N PHE A 85 12.21 -13.21 -1.34
CA PHE A 85 12.17 -14.02 -2.56
C PHE A 85 11.03 -13.59 -3.49
N ASP A 86 11.29 -13.58 -4.78
CA ASP A 86 10.25 -13.52 -5.82
C ASP A 86 10.73 -14.22 -7.09
N ASN A 87 9.86 -14.99 -7.73
CA ASN A 87 10.23 -15.74 -8.92
C ASN A 87 10.51 -14.83 -10.14
N TRP A 88 9.77 -13.71 -10.25
CA TRP A 88 9.81 -12.83 -11.42
C TRP A 88 10.23 -11.39 -11.11
N GLY A 89 10.52 -11.09 -9.86
CA GLY A 89 10.90 -9.78 -9.38
C GLY A 89 9.72 -8.84 -9.06
N PRO A 90 10.01 -7.69 -8.43
CA PRO A 90 8.99 -6.75 -7.96
C PRO A 90 8.23 -6.12 -9.13
N GLY A 91 6.90 -5.96 -8.97
CA GLY A 91 6.06 -5.29 -9.97
C GLY A 91 6.01 -5.99 -11.33
N ASN A 92 6.34 -7.28 -11.41
CA ASN A 92 6.27 -8.05 -12.65
C ASN A 92 4.83 -8.14 -13.19
N SER A 93 4.68 -8.36 -14.51
CA SER A 93 3.39 -8.35 -15.18
C SER A 93 2.44 -9.50 -14.80
N ARG A 94 2.96 -10.54 -14.14
CA ARG A 94 2.15 -11.68 -13.66
C ARG A 94 1.54 -11.42 -12.29
N ALA A 95 2.14 -10.52 -11.48
CA ALA A 95 1.66 -10.21 -10.15
C ALA A 95 0.40 -9.31 -10.18
N SER A 96 -0.48 -9.43 -9.18
CA SER A 96 -1.59 -8.50 -8.96
C SER A 96 -1.10 -7.06 -8.76
N SER A 97 0.12 -6.89 -8.28
CA SER A 97 0.83 -5.60 -8.13
C SER A 97 1.51 -5.10 -9.42
N GLY A 98 1.45 -5.86 -10.52
CA GLY A 98 2.23 -5.61 -11.74
C GLY A 98 1.63 -4.60 -12.72
N GLY A 99 0.50 -3.97 -12.40
CA GLY A 99 -0.10 -2.96 -13.26
C GLY A 99 0.57 -1.59 -13.16
N GLU A 100 0.11 -0.63 -14.00
CA GLU A 100 0.73 0.69 -14.06
C GLU A 100 0.30 1.57 -12.89
N THR A 101 -0.99 1.61 -12.61
CA THR A 101 -1.58 2.48 -11.60
C THR A 101 -2.56 1.74 -10.71
N ARG A 102 -2.70 2.22 -9.45
CA ARG A 102 -3.68 1.73 -8.46
C ARG A 102 -4.29 2.91 -7.72
N VAL A 103 -5.59 2.86 -7.49
CA VAL A 103 -6.29 3.88 -6.70
C VAL A 103 -5.87 3.78 -5.23
N ILE A 104 -5.65 4.94 -4.59
CA ILE A 104 -5.54 5.08 -3.14
C ILE A 104 -6.67 5.98 -2.65
N ARG A 105 -7.48 5.48 -1.72
CA ARG A 105 -8.69 6.10 -1.19
C ARG A 105 -9.05 5.55 0.18
N GLY A 106 -9.86 6.29 0.94
CA GLY A 106 -10.36 5.88 2.24
C GLY A 106 -11.83 5.47 2.30
N THR A 107 -12.62 5.68 1.23
CA THR A 107 -14.03 5.30 1.15
C THR A 107 -14.20 3.78 1.12
N TYR A 108 -14.71 3.18 2.22
CA TYR A 108 -14.88 1.72 2.41
C TYR A 108 -16.22 1.31 3.02
N GLY A 109 -17.25 2.18 2.93
CA GLY A 109 -18.52 1.90 3.60
C GLY A 109 -18.32 1.78 5.11
N PRO A 110 -18.98 0.81 5.76
CA PRO A 110 -18.85 0.58 7.19
C PRO A 110 -17.58 -0.19 7.59
N GLN A 111 -16.68 -0.49 6.66
CA GLN A 111 -15.50 -1.35 6.89
C GLN A 111 -14.35 -0.56 7.52
N GLN A 112 -14.52 -0.20 8.79
CA GLN A 112 -13.59 0.61 9.59
C GLN A 112 -12.12 0.16 9.51
N PRO A 113 -11.75 -1.13 9.60
CA PRO A 113 -10.35 -1.53 9.56
C PRO A 113 -9.64 -1.05 8.29
N TYR A 114 -10.34 -1.08 7.14
CA TYR A 114 -9.75 -0.67 5.87
C TYR A 114 -9.64 0.85 5.72
N THR A 115 -10.61 1.61 6.23
CA THR A 115 -10.52 3.09 6.24
C THR A 115 -9.35 3.55 7.09
N LYS A 116 -9.19 3.01 8.31
CA LYS A 116 -8.03 3.31 9.18
C LYS A 116 -6.71 2.90 8.54
N MET A 117 -6.66 1.69 7.97
CA MET A 117 -5.46 1.20 7.27
C MET A 117 -5.13 2.06 6.05
N ALA A 118 -6.12 2.55 5.29
CA ALA A 118 -5.90 3.44 4.17
C ALA A 118 -5.33 4.80 4.61
N ALA A 119 -5.83 5.36 5.71
CA ALA A 119 -5.30 6.60 6.30
C ALA A 119 -3.82 6.44 6.69
N ARG A 120 -3.47 5.36 7.42
CA ARG A 120 -2.09 5.06 7.78
C ARG A 120 -1.23 4.82 6.54
N ALA A 121 -1.74 4.07 5.57
CA ALA A 121 -1.02 3.79 4.34
C ALA A 121 -0.70 5.05 3.55
N LEU A 122 -1.64 6.01 3.45
CA LEU A 122 -1.42 7.28 2.77
C LEU A 122 -0.24 8.05 3.38
N GLN A 123 -0.17 8.12 4.71
CA GLN A 123 0.96 8.74 5.42
C GLN A 123 2.27 8.02 5.10
N LEU A 124 2.28 6.68 5.20
CA LEU A 124 3.48 5.87 4.97
C LEU A 124 3.96 5.93 3.50
N TRP A 125 3.06 6.02 2.53
CA TRP A 125 3.42 6.25 1.13
C TRP A 125 4.13 7.59 0.98
N GLN A 126 3.63 8.67 1.58
CA GLN A 126 4.25 10.01 1.54
C GLN A 126 5.62 10.03 2.24
N GLU A 127 5.73 9.42 3.43
CA GLU A 127 6.98 9.33 4.17
C GLU A 127 8.08 8.62 3.35
N ASN A 128 7.73 7.54 2.65
CA ASN A 128 8.68 6.80 1.84
C ASN A 128 9.02 7.48 0.52
N GLU A 129 8.10 8.23 -0.12
CA GLU A 129 8.42 9.13 -1.23
C GLU A 129 9.52 10.13 -0.84
N GLN A 130 9.35 10.77 0.31
CA GLN A 130 10.31 11.76 0.82
C GLN A 130 11.65 11.10 1.14
N ARG A 131 11.64 9.95 1.81
CA ARG A 131 12.84 9.18 2.18
C ARG A 131 13.65 8.77 0.96
N TRP A 132 12.98 8.25 -0.06
CA TRP A 132 13.66 7.73 -1.27
C TRP A 132 13.80 8.77 -2.38
N LYS A 133 13.24 9.99 -2.21
CA LYS A 133 13.22 11.05 -3.23
C LYS A 133 12.68 10.55 -4.58
N ARG A 134 11.65 9.71 -4.53
CA ARG A 134 10.98 9.11 -5.68
C ARG A 134 9.50 9.37 -5.62
N ARG A 135 8.89 9.80 -6.74
CA ARG A 135 7.46 10.05 -6.84
C ARG A 135 6.74 8.81 -7.35
N PHE A 136 5.77 8.33 -6.59
CA PHE A 136 4.86 7.25 -6.98
C PHE A 136 3.42 7.49 -6.50
N LEU A 137 3.18 8.44 -5.62
CA LEU A 137 1.85 8.87 -5.17
C LEU A 137 1.46 10.17 -5.91
N HIS A 138 0.36 10.14 -6.61
CA HIS A 138 -0.23 11.27 -7.32
C HIS A 138 -1.53 11.67 -6.64
N ARG A 139 -1.48 12.74 -5.83
CA ARG A 139 -2.65 13.29 -5.11
C ARG A 139 -3.45 14.20 -6.03
N ILE A 140 -4.29 13.61 -6.84
CA ILE A 140 -5.17 14.30 -7.78
C ILE A 140 -6.63 14.30 -7.33
N GLY A 141 -6.89 13.76 -6.15
CA GLY A 141 -8.21 13.52 -5.61
C GLY A 141 -8.86 12.22 -6.10
N VAL A 142 -9.86 11.79 -5.34
CA VAL A 142 -10.76 10.69 -5.73
C VAL A 142 -12.19 11.17 -5.59
N LEU A 143 -12.96 11.08 -6.66
CA LEU A 143 -14.39 11.32 -6.68
C LEU A 143 -15.14 9.99 -6.64
N TRP A 144 -15.91 9.78 -5.59
CA TRP A 144 -16.84 8.67 -5.48
C TRP A 144 -18.26 9.17 -5.77
N MET A 145 -18.88 8.67 -6.84
CA MET A 145 -20.19 9.08 -7.28
C MET A 145 -21.27 8.21 -6.62
N ALA A 146 -22.18 8.82 -5.90
CA ALA A 146 -23.29 8.15 -5.22
C ALA A 146 -24.56 8.20 -6.07
N ALA A 147 -25.12 7.02 -6.35
CA ALA A 147 -26.32 6.85 -7.16
C ALA A 147 -27.21 5.74 -6.55
N GLY A 148 -28.51 5.79 -6.79
CA GLY A 148 -29.43 4.75 -6.31
C GLY A 148 -29.42 4.56 -4.80
N ASP A 149 -29.09 3.36 -4.32
CA ASP A 149 -28.81 3.09 -2.91
C ASP A 149 -27.43 3.67 -2.56
N ASP A 150 -27.40 4.66 -1.68
CA ASP A 150 -26.19 5.35 -1.22
C ASP A 150 -25.79 4.97 0.22
N SER A 151 -26.29 3.83 0.71
CA SER A 151 -26.02 3.34 2.07
C SER A 151 -24.53 3.13 2.33
N PHE A 152 -23.78 2.64 1.34
CA PHE A 152 -22.34 2.45 1.38
C PHE A 152 -21.60 3.80 1.50
N GLU A 153 -21.97 4.78 0.68
CA GLU A 153 -21.37 6.12 0.69
C GLU A 153 -21.68 6.84 2.01
N ARG A 154 -22.94 6.78 2.48
CA ARG A 154 -23.33 7.36 3.76
C ARG A 154 -22.57 6.75 4.94
N ALA A 155 -22.44 5.44 4.98
CA ALA A 155 -21.67 4.75 6.02
C ALA A 155 -20.18 5.15 5.99
N SER A 156 -19.62 5.43 4.80
CA SER A 156 -18.23 5.86 4.65
C SER A 156 -17.93 7.18 5.35
N LEU A 157 -18.87 8.13 5.41
CA LEU A 157 -18.62 9.48 5.94
C LEU A 157 -18.18 9.48 7.40
N ALA A 158 -18.83 8.64 8.22
CA ALA A 158 -18.48 8.49 9.64
C ALA A 158 -17.06 7.91 9.80
N GLU A 159 -16.73 6.89 9.01
CA GLU A 159 -15.43 6.22 9.07
C GLU A 159 -14.30 7.10 8.52
N LEU A 160 -14.52 7.86 7.45
CA LEU A 160 -13.55 8.84 6.93
C LEU A 160 -13.23 9.91 7.98
N ARG A 161 -14.27 10.44 8.66
CA ARG A 161 -14.10 11.42 9.74
C ARG A 161 -13.33 10.81 10.91
N ALA A 162 -13.69 9.62 11.35
CA ALA A 162 -13.02 8.93 12.46
C ALA A 162 -11.56 8.59 12.16
N ALA A 163 -11.22 8.33 10.89
CA ALA A 163 -9.85 8.06 10.44
C ALA A 163 -9.04 9.33 10.12
N GLY A 164 -9.64 10.52 10.23
CA GLY A 164 -8.99 11.79 9.93
C GLY A 164 -8.70 12.01 8.44
N ILE A 165 -9.41 11.31 7.55
CA ILE A 165 -9.28 11.51 6.11
C ILE A 165 -10.14 12.72 5.72
N ARG A 166 -9.49 13.70 5.06
CA ARG A 166 -10.19 14.87 4.53
C ARG A 166 -11.09 14.48 3.38
N TYR A 167 -12.35 14.89 3.42
CA TYR A 167 -13.32 14.69 2.35
C TYR A 167 -14.28 15.89 2.24
N GLU A 168 -14.95 15.98 1.10
CA GLU A 168 -16.02 16.92 0.80
C GLU A 168 -17.25 16.15 0.34
N GLU A 169 -18.43 16.48 0.89
CA GLU A 169 -19.71 16.03 0.35
C GLU A 169 -20.17 17.05 -0.69
N LEU A 170 -20.31 16.59 -1.93
CA LEU A 170 -20.62 17.47 -3.06
C LEU A 170 -22.00 17.16 -3.61
N ALA A 171 -22.90 18.16 -3.60
CA ALA A 171 -24.19 18.06 -4.25
C ALA A 171 -24.02 18.05 -5.79
N LEU A 172 -25.01 17.53 -6.50
CA LEU A 172 -24.99 17.41 -7.96
C LEU A 172 -24.63 18.72 -8.70
N PRO A 173 -25.18 19.89 -8.36
CA PRO A 173 -24.79 21.14 -9.03
C PRO A 173 -23.31 21.48 -8.89
N GLU A 174 -22.70 21.17 -7.75
CA GLU A 174 -21.27 21.40 -7.53
C GLU A 174 -20.40 20.38 -8.30
N LEU A 175 -20.84 19.13 -8.40
CA LEU A 175 -20.18 18.12 -9.24
C LEU A 175 -20.15 18.56 -10.71
N GLN A 176 -21.30 18.99 -11.24
CA GLN A 176 -21.44 19.48 -12.62
C GLN A 176 -20.58 20.72 -12.90
N LYS A 177 -20.47 21.60 -11.93
CA LYS A 177 -19.63 22.81 -12.03
C LYS A 177 -18.14 22.46 -12.03
N ARG A 178 -17.70 21.57 -11.14
CA ARG A 178 -16.26 21.19 -11.00
C ARG A 178 -15.79 20.34 -12.18
N TRP A 179 -16.62 19.40 -12.63
CA TRP A 179 -16.24 18.44 -13.67
C TRP A 179 -17.29 18.37 -14.80
N PRO A 180 -17.45 19.44 -15.59
CA PRO A 180 -18.45 19.50 -16.66
C PRO A 180 -18.23 18.47 -17.78
N GLN A 181 -17.05 17.84 -17.84
CA GLN A 181 -16.74 16.75 -18.76
C GLN A 181 -17.36 15.41 -18.36
N ILE A 182 -17.90 15.29 -17.13
CA ILE A 182 -18.61 14.09 -16.64
C ILE A 182 -20.12 14.31 -16.84
N HIS A 183 -20.78 13.35 -17.45
CA HIS A 183 -22.23 13.29 -17.52
C HIS A 183 -22.78 12.62 -16.25
N PHE A 184 -23.38 13.40 -15.35
CA PHE A 184 -23.81 12.96 -14.03
C PHE A 184 -25.22 12.37 -13.97
N GLU A 185 -25.81 11.94 -15.09
CA GLU A 185 -27.12 11.28 -15.05
C GLU A 185 -27.15 10.13 -14.05
N GLY A 186 -28.20 10.11 -13.19
CA GLY A 186 -28.39 9.13 -12.12
C GLY A 186 -27.50 9.31 -10.89
N VAL A 187 -26.57 10.26 -10.87
CA VAL A 187 -25.77 10.63 -9.68
C VAL A 187 -26.55 11.69 -8.89
N ARG A 188 -26.62 11.53 -7.58
CA ARG A 188 -27.31 12.47 -6.68
C ARG A 188 -26.34 13.39 -5.94
N TRP A 189 -25.20 12.85 -5.53
CA TRP A 189 -24.14 13.54 -4.81
C TRP A 189 -22.82 12.76 -4.94
N GLY A 190 -21.74 13.24 -4.33
CA GLY A 190 -20.46 12.52 -4.35
C GLY A 190 -19.61 12.81 -3.12
N ILE A 191 -18.71 11.88 -2.84
CA ILE A 191 -17.61 12.07 -1.87
C ILE A 191 -16.36 12.40 -2.66
N TYR A 192 -15.73 13.53 -2.34
CA TYR A 192 -14.44 13.90 -2.90
C TYR A 192 -13.35 13.87 -1.83
N GLU A 193 -12.35 13.03 -2.02
CA GLU A 193 -11.17 12.91 -1.16
C GLU A 193 -9.97 13.63 -1.79
N PRO A 194 -9.67 14.90 -1.46
CA PRO A 194 -8.67 15.71 -2.15
C PRO A 194 -7.22 15.22 -1.97
N GLU A 195 -6.91 14.55 -0.86
CA GLU A 195 -5.56 14.04 -0.58
C GLU A 195 -5.33 12.62 -1.13
N SER A 196 -6.39 11.97 -1.59
CA SER A 196 -6.38 10.67 -2.25
C SER A 196 -5.98 10.79 -3.74
N GLY A 197 -5.92 9.69 -4.47
CA GLY A 197 -5.55 9.70 -5.87
C GLY A 197 -5.10 8.35 -6.39
N TYR A 198 -3.92 8.28 -7.01
CA TYR A 198 -3.38 7.02 -7.51
C TYR A 198 -1.89 6.83 -7.21
N LEU A 199 -1.48 5.58 -7.24
CA LEU A 199 -0.11 5.12 -7.07
C LEU A 199 0.39 4.54 -8.39
N THR A 200 1.64 4.84 -8.78
CA THR A 200 2.33 4.14 -9.87
C THR A 200 2.82 2.80 -9.36
N ALA A 201 2.03 1.75 -9.59
CA ALA A 201 2.16 0.49 -8.87
C ALA A 201 3.49 -0.24 -9.11
N ARG A 202 3.88 -0.42 -10.38
CA ARG A 202 5.15 -1.07 -10.73
C ARG A 202 6.35 -0.31 -10.18
N VAL A 203 6.35 1.02 -10.32
CA VAL A 203 7.40 1.90 -9.79
C VAL A 203 7.44 1.83 -8.28
N GLY A 204 6.28 1.80 -7.62
CA GLY A 204 6.18 1.66 -6.17
C GLY A 204 6.75 0.33 -5.68
N CYS A 205 6.39 -0.81 -6.31
CA CYS A 205 6.96 -2.11 -5.93
C CYS A 205 8.48 -2.15 -6.07
N GLN A 206 9.02 -1.61 -7.18
CA GLN A 206 10.47 -1.54 -7.39
C GLN A 206 11.13 -0.64 -6.33
N ALA A 207 10.55 0.52 -6.05
CA ALA A 207 11.09 1.44 -5.03
C ALA A 207 11.12 0.82 -3.63
N VAL A 208 10.12 0.00 -3.28
CA VAL A 208 10.08 -0.72 -2.00
C VAL A 208 11.22 -1.73 -1.90
N VAL A 209 11.47 -2.52 -2.96
CA VAL A 209 12.57 -3.50 -2.96
C VAL A 209 13.93 -2.82 -3.01
N ASP A 210 14.08 -1.74 -3.77
CA ASP A 210 15.32 -0.93 -3.78
C ASP A 210 15.59 -0.36 -2.38
N GLY A 211 14.56 0.18 -1.71
CA GLY A 211 14.64 0.67 -0.34
C GLY A 211 14.97 -0.43 0.66
N PHE A 212 14.37 -1.60 0.52
CA PHE A 212 14.64 -2.78 1.33
C PHE A 212 16.12 -3.21 1.23
N ILE A 213 16.66 -3.27 0.01
CA ILE A 213 18.08 -3.62 -0.22
C ILE A 213 19.00 -2.54 0.36
N ALA A 214 18.69 -1.26 0.12
CA ALA A 214 19.48 -0.14 0.64
C ALA A 214 19.51 -0.07 2.17
N GLU A 215 18.44 -0.55 2.84
CA GLU A 215 18.33 -0.63 4.29
C GLU A 215 18.91 -1.96 4.86
N GLY A 216 19.57 -2.78 4.03
CA GLY A 216 20.32 -3.97 4.45
C GLY A 216 19.60 -5.31 4.31
N GLY A 217 18.47 -5.35 3.61
CA GLY A 217 17.78 -6.58 3.25
C GLY A 217 18.44 -7.30 2.06
N GLU A 218 18.25 -8.60 1.98
CA GLU A 218 18.73 -9.45 0.88
C GLU A 218 17.58 -9.83 -0.04
N PHE A 219 17.64 -9.45 -1.33
CA PHE A 219 16.68 -9.88 -2.34
C PHE A 219 17.26 -11.00 -3.21
N ARG A 220 16.50 -12.10 -3.38
CA ARG A 220 16.84 -13.21 -4.28
C ARG A 220 15.71 -13.46 -5.26
N GLN A 221 16.01 -13.39 -6.54
CA GLN A 221 15.09 -13.83 -7.57
C GLN A 221 15.16 -15.34 -7.71
N ALA A 222 14.25 -16.04 -7.07
CA ALA A 222 14.16 -17.51 -7.08
C ALA A 222 12.72 -17.97 -6.84
N ALA A 223 12.34 -19.07 -7.46
CA ALA A 223 11.12 -19.78 -7.13
C ALA A 223 11.32 -20.58 -5.83
N VAL A 224 10.25 -20.70 -5.07
CA VAL A 224 10.21 -21.49 -3.84
C VAL A 224 9.21 -22.62 -3.99
N ALA A 225 9.45 -23.70 -3.27
CA ALA A 225 8.54 -24.83 -3.17
C ALA A 225 8.01 -24.94 -1.73
N THR A 226 6.83 -25.48 -1.59
CA THR A 226 6.17 -25.67 -0.29
C THR A 226 5.96 -27.13 0.08
N GLU A 227 6.51 -28.06 -0.72
CA GLU A 227 6.39 -29.48 -0.44
C GLU A 227 6.89 -29.80 0.97
N GLY A 228 6.03 -30.44 1.73
CA GLY A 228 6.35 -30.86 3.09
C GLY A 228 6.26 -29.79 4.16
N ILE A 229 5.84 -28.56 3.85
CA ILE A 229 5.63 -27.50 4.84
C ILE A 229 4.57 -27.87 5.89
N GLU A 230 3.60 -28.68 5.50
CA GLU A 230 2.54 -29.20 6.41
C GLU A 230 3.04 -30.31 7.34
N LYS A 231 4.28 -30.78 7.17
CA LYS A 231 4.89 -31.79 8.03
C LYS A 231 5.50 -31.14 9.25
N ARG A 232 5.21 -31.69 10.42
CA ARG A 232 5.72 -31.23 11.73
C ARG A 232 7.24 -31.03 11.79
N ASN A 233 8.00 -31.66 10.88
CA ASN A 233 9.46 -31.61 10.79
C ASN A 233 9.94 -30.83 9.55
N TRP A 234 9.21 -29.81 9.10
CA TRP A 234 9.66 -28.96 8.01
C TRP A 234 11.00 -28.29 8.35
N LYS A 235 12.02 -28.51 7.50
CA LYS A 235 13.40 -28.15 7.80
C LYS A 235 13.88 -26.87 7.11
N GLY A 236 13.00 -26.17 6.42
CA GLY A 236 13.34 -24.92 5.73
C GLY A 236 12.71 -24.82 4.33
N LEU A 237 12.91 -23.67 3.70
CA LEU A 237 12.32 -23.30 2.42
C LEU A 237 13.15 -23.85 1.26
N PRO A 238 12.65 -24.85 0.50
CA PRO A 238 13.32 -25.35 -0.70
C PRO A 238 13.29 -24.30 -1.81
N LEU A 239 14.41 -24.10 -2.49
CA LEU A 239 14.56 -23.18 -3.61
C LEU A 239 14.71 -23.92 -4.93
N SER A 240 14.40 -23.25 -6.04
CA SER A 240 14.46 -23.82 -7.38
C SER A 240 15.88 -24.22 -7.85
N ASP A 241 16.92 -23.75 -7.18
CA ASP A 241 18.31 -24.13 -7.42
C ASP A 241 18.75 -25.40 -6.65
N GLY A 242 17.81 -26.04 -5.94
CA GLY A 242 18.04 -27.25 -5.13
C GLY A 242 18.57 -26.95 -3.72
N SER A 243 18.86 -25.71 -3.39
CA SER A 243 19.26 -25.33 -2.04
C SER A 243 18.06 -25.21 -1.10
N THR A 244 18.31 -25.15 0.21
CA THR A 244 17.27 -24.94 1.23
C THR A 244 17.68 -23.76 2.11
N LEU A 245 16.79 -22.76 2.22
CA LEU A 245 16.99 -21.67 3.16
C LEU A 245 16.40 -22.03 4.52
N ILE A 246 17.21 -21.92 5.57
CA ILE A 246 16.76 -22.04 6.95
C ILE A 246 16.64 -20.63 7.53
N ALA A 247 15.45 -20.32 8.08
CA ALA A 247 15.14 -19.08 8.77
C ALA A 247 14.36 -19.36 10.06
N ASP A 248 14.31 -18.39 10.96
CA ASP A 248 13.56 -18.50 12.21
C ASP A 248 12.04 -18.35 11.96
N GLN A 249 11.67 -17.48 11.00
CA GLN A 249 10.28 -17.19 10.61
C GLN A 249 10.16 -17.15 9.08
N TYR A 250 8.99 -17.50 8.58
CA TYR A 250 8.66 -17.51 7.15
C TYR A 250 7.35 -16.77 6.92
N VAL A 251 7.32 -15.82 5.99
CA VAL A 251 6.13 -15.07 5.59
C VAL A 251 5.83 -15.35 4.13
N PHE A 252 4.69 -15.95 3.84
CA PHE A 252 4.23 -16.20 2.47
C PHE A 252 3.21 -15.15 2.05
N ALA A 253 3.63 -14.21 1.20
CA ALA A 253 2.82 -13.14 0.62
C ALA A 253 2.71 -13.32 -0.90
N CYS A 254 2.32 -14.54 -1.32
CA CYS A 254 2.41 -15.02 -2.70
C CYS A 254 1.21 -14.62 -3.58
N GLY A 255 0.33 -13.73 -3.08
CA GLY A 255 -0.81 -13.24 -3.83
C GLY A 255 -1.69 -14.38 -4.37
N PRO A 256 -2.05 -14.37 -5.67
CA PRO A 256 -2.98 -15.34 -6.24
C PRO A 256 -2.43 -16.80 -6.28
N TRP A 257 -1.16 -17.01 -5.98
CA TRP A 257 -0.58 -18.35 -5.86
C TRP A 257 -0.74 -18.94 -4.46
N LEU A 258 -1.15 -18.17 -3.45
CA LEU A 258 -1.16 -18.63 -2.06
C LEU A 258 -2.06 -19.85 -1.85
N GLY A 259 -3.22 -19.93 -2.52
CA GLY A 259 -4.10 -21.10 -2.48
C GLY A 259 -3.47 -22.37 -3.06
N LYS A 260 -2.67 -22.23 -4.12
CA LYS A 260 -1.92 -23.36 -4.73
C LYS A 260 -0.75 -23.82 -3.87
N LEU A 261 -0.08 -22.91 -3.19
CA LEU A 261 1.05 -23.21 -2.33
C LEU A 261 0.61 -23.87 -1.00
N PHE A 262 -0.59 -23.52 -0.53
CA PHE A 262 -1.16 -24.05 0.72
C PHE A 262 -2.56 -24.62 0.48
N PRO A 263 -2.71 -25.70 -0.31
CA PRO A 263 -4.03 -26.21 -0.71
C PRO A 263 -4.87 -26.68 0.48
N GLN A 264 -4.24 -27.20 1.54
CA GLN A 264 -4.94 -27.73 2.71
C GLN A 264 -5.40 -26.62 3.68
N VAL A 265 -4.68 -25.47 3.71
CA VAL A 265 -4.93 -24.39 4.67
C VAL A 265 -5.66 -23.22 4.02
N ILE A 266 -5.23 -22.82 2.85
CA ILE A 266 -5.82 -21.70 2.10
C ILE A 266 -6.82 -22.23 1.05
N GLY A 267 -6.37 -23.13 0.15
CA GLY A 267 -7.23 -23.72 -0.88
C GLY A 267 -8.13 -22.68 -1.55
N ASP A 268 -9.44 -22.97 -1.55
CA ASP A 268 -10.48 -22.09 -2.15
C ASP A 268 -10.76 -20.79 -1.38
N ARG A 269 -10.14 -20.60 -0.20
CA ARG A 269 -10.20 -19.33 0.53
C ARG A 269 -9.46 -18.19 -0.18
N ILE A 270 -8.68 -18.50 -1.21
CA ILE A 270 -8.19 -17.51 -2.19
C ILE A 270 -8.54 -18.01 -3.58
N ARG A 271 -9.48 -17.33 -4.21
CA ARG A 271 -9.95 -17.61 -5.57
C ARG A 271 -9.45 -16.52 -6.52
N PRO A 272 -8.44 -16.82 -7.34
CA PRO A 272 -7.98 -15.87 -8.35
C PRO A 272 -9.02 -15.66 -9.45
N THR A 273 -9.25 -14.39 -9.83
CA THR A 273 -10.13 -14.02 -10.95
C THR A 273 -9.42 -13.11 -11.92
N LYS A 274 -9.81 -13.21 -13.21
CA LYS A 274 -9.34 -12.37 -14.29
C LYS A 274 -10.02 -11.00 -14.23
N GLN A 275 -9.24 -9.93 -14.37
CA GLN A 275 -9.74 -8.55 -14.38
C GLN A 275 -9.22 -7.79 -15.59
N ASP A 276 -10.12 -7.38 -16.44
CA ASP A 276 -9.79 -6.66 -17.67
C ASP A 276 -9.60 -5.17 -17.40
N VAL A 277 -8.57 -4.60 -17.97
CA VAL A 277 -8.21 -3.18 -17.83
C VAL A 277 -7.98 -2.58 -19.22
N PHE A 278 -8.56 -1.41 -19.44
CA PHE A 278 -8.52 -0.72 -20.72
C PHE A 278 -7.93 0.67 -20.58
N PHE A 279 -7.21 1.11 -21.60
CA PHE A 279 -6.66 2.46 -21.70
C PHE A 279 -7.14 3.08 -23.02
N PHE A 280 -7.79 4.24 -22.93
CA PHE A 280 -8.26 4.99 -24.09
C PHE A 280 -7.39 6.23 -24.29
N GLY A 281 -7.09 6.54 -25.55
CA GLY A 281 -6.40 7.79 -25.89
C GLY A 281 -7.29 8.98 -25.54
N THR A 282 -6.77 9.95 -24.81
CA THR A 282 -7.48 11.21 -24.56
C THR A 282 -7.56 12.03 -25.85
N PRO A 283 -8.66 12.78 -26.10
CA PRO A 283 -8.78 13.59 -27.31
C PRO A 283 -7.63 14.61 -27.42
N ALA A 284 -7.05 14.73 -28.60
CA ALA A 284 -5.92 15.63 -28.84
C ALA A 284 -6.28 17.09 -28.51
N GLY A 285 -5.48 17.71 -27.66
CA GLY A 285 -5.68 19.10 -27.25
C GLY A 285 -6.76 19.31 -26.19
N ASP A 286 -7.43 18.25 -25.70
CA ASP A 286 -8.41 18.33 -24.65
C ASP A 286 -7.86 17.82 -23.31
N GLU A 287 -7.36 18.71 -22.50
CA GLU A 287 -6.78 18.39 -21.19
C GLU A 287 -7.84 18.03 -20.12
N ARG A 288 -9.15 18.15 -20.41
CA ARG A 288 -10.21 17.89 -19.42
C ARG A 288 -10.21 16.46 -18.89
N PHE A 289 -9.63 15.52 -19.67
CA PHE A 289 -9.54 14.10 -19.31
C PHE A 289 -8.18 13.70 -18.75
N GLU A 290 -7.28 14.67 -18.52
CA GLU A 290 -5.97 14.46 -17.94
C GLU A 290 -5.96 14.65 -16.41
N GLU A 291 -4.97 14.10 -15.73
CA GLU A 291 -4.81 14.12 -14.26
C GLU A 291 -4.81 15.53 -13.62
N ARG A 292 -4.56 16.57 -14.42
CA ARG A 292 -4.59 17.98 -13.97
C ARG A 292 -6.00 18.55 -13.85
N LYS A 293 -6.98 17.94 -14.50
CA LYS A 293 -8.36 18.45 -14.66
C LYS A 293 -9.44 17.47 -14.21
N LEU A 294 -9.07 16.20 -14.01
CA LEU A 294 -9.98 15.15 -13.61
C LEU A 294 -9.37 14.35 -12.46
N PRO A 295 -10.08 14.10 -11.36
CA PRO A 295 -9.63 13.18 -10.31
C PRO A 295 -9.75 11.72 -10.77
N VAL A 296 -9.20 10.81 -9.99
CA VAL A 296 -9.65 9.41 -10.01
C VAL A 296 -11.14 9.39 -9.71
N TRP A 297 -11.88 8.54 -10.37
CA TRP A 297 -13.32 8.44 -10.16
C TRP A 297 -13.77 7.00 -9.94
N ALA A 298 -14.87 6.84 -9.22
CA ALA A 298 -15.55 5.58 -8.96
C ALA A 298 -17.07 5.78 -9.09
N ASP A 299 -17.72 4.87 -9.80
CA ASP A 299 -19.18 4.88 -10.07
C ASP A 299 -19.74 3.50 -9.73
N HIS A 300 -20.44 3.41 -8.60
CA HIS A 300 -21.01 2.17 -8.11
C HIS A 300 -22.49 2.11 -8.46
N ARG A 301 -22.82 1.33 -9.51
CA ARG A 301 -24.18 1.06 -9.96
C ARG A 301 -24.38 -0.45 -10.09
N GLU A 302 -25.04 -0.90 -11.15
CA GLU A 302 -25.15 -2.32 -11.51
C GLU A 302 -23.76 -2.96 -11.66
N HIS A 303 -22.83 -2.23 -12.28
CA HIS A 303 -21.40 -2.56 -12.31
C HIS A 303 -20.62 -1.49 -11.56
N PHE A 304 -19.58 -1.91 -10.86
CA PHE A 304 -18.65 -0.98 -10.23
C PHE A 304 -17.51 -0.62 -11.19
N LEU A 305 -17.64 0.52 -11.86
CA LEU A 305 -16.60 1.01 -12.74
C LEU A 305 -15.78 2.10 -12.05
N TYR A 306 -14.49 2.07 -12.29
CA TYR A 306 -13.59 3.11 -11.83
C TYR A 306 -12.55 3.45 -12.89
N GLY A 307 -11.98 4.64 -12.81
CA GLY A 307 -10.95 5.05 -13.74
C GLY A 307 -9.94 6.02 -13.15
N ILE A 308 -8.84 6.11 -13.85
CA ILE A 308 -7.75 7.03 -13.59
C ILE A 308 -7.58 7.87 -14.87
N PRO A 309 -7.62 9.22 -14.78
CA PRO A 309 -7.49 10.08 -15.95
C PRO A 309 -6.17 9.88 -16.68
N GLY A 310 -6.08 10.43 -17.87
CA GLY A 310 -4.87 10.43 -18.69
C GLY A 310 -3.67 10.92 -17.89
N ASN A 311 -2.61 10.14 -17.89
CA ASN A 311 -1.38 10.44 -17.16
C ASN A 311 -0.18 9.85 -17.88
N GLN A 312 0.96 10.50 -17.79
CA GLN A 312 2.23 10.02 -18.36
C GLN A 312 2.12 9.52 -19.80
N ARG A 313 1.21 10.07 -20.61
CA ARG A 313 0.90 9.69 -22.02
C ARG A 313 0.42 8.24 -22.17
N ARG A 314 -0.12 7.61 -21.10
CA ARG A 314 -0.63 6.23 -21.15
C ARG A 314 -2.11 6.15 -21.49
N GLY A 315 -2.79 7.28 -21.55
CA GLY A 315 -4.23 7.35 -21.79
C GLY A 315 -5.09 7.25 -20.53
N PHE A 316 -6.37 7.32 -20.74
CA PHE A 316 -7.45 7.27 -19.74
C PHE A 316 -7.73 5.81 -19.39
N LYS A 317 -7.39 5.41 -18.16
CA LYS A 317 -7.60 4.05 -17.67
C LYS A 317 -9.02 3.87 -17.18
N ILE A 318 -9.62 2.73 -17.50
CA ILE A 318 -10.88 2.28 -16.94
C ILE A 318 -10.88 0.77 -16.71
N ALA A 319 -11.54 0.35 -15.64
CA ALA A 319 -11.77 -1.06 -15.33
C ALA A 319 -13.15 -1.23 -14.70
N ASP A 320 -13.76 -2.39 -14.96
CA ASP A 320 -14.90 -2.92 -14.23
C ASP A 320 -14.36 -3.72 -13.05
N ASP A 321 -14.74 -3.34 -11.82
CA ASP A 321 -14.30 -4.02 -10.59
C ASP A 321 -15.15 -5.26 -10.27
N THR A 322 -16.19 -5.52 -11.05
CA THR A 322 -16.97 -6.74 -10.97
C THR A 322 -16.05 -7.94 -11.19
N ARG A 323 -16.18 -8.93 -10.34
CA ARG A 323 -15.30 -10.11 -10.39
C ARG A 323 -15.48 -10.87 -11.70
N GLY A 324 -14.36 -11.02 -12.39
CA GLY A 324 -14.30 -11.81 -13.62
C GLY A 324 -14.29 -13.32 -13.36
N PRO A 325 -14.14 -14.12 -14.42
CA PRO A 325 -14.06 -15.58 -14.31
C PRO A 325 -12.81 -16.03 -13.53
N ASP A 326 -12.85 -17.28 -13.07
CA ASP A 326 -11.69 -17.93 -12.46
C ASP A 326 -10.48 -17.86 -13.37
N PHE A 327 -9.33 -17.66 -12.76
CA PHE A 327 -8.10 -17.42 -13.51
C PHE A 327 -6.91 -18.15 -12.91
N ASP A 328 -6.25 -18.97 -13.71
CA ASP A 328 -4.98 -19.54 -13.31
C ASP A 328 -3.87 -18.46 -13.39
N PRO A 329 -3.25 -18.05 -12.28
CA PRO A 329 -2.26 -17.00 -12.29
C PRO A 329 -0.99 -17.33 -13.05
N THR A 330 -0.71 -18.63 -13.28
CA THR A 330 0.49 -19.11 -13.98
C THR A 330 0.25 -19.27 -15.48
N SER A 331 -0.79 -19.98 -15.86
CA SER A 331 -1.06 -20.42 -17.24
C SER A 331 -2.25 -19.74 -17.90
N GLY A 332 -3.07 -18.99 -17.14
CA GLY A 332 -4.26 -18.33 -17.65
C GLY A 332 -3.95 -17.35 -18.80
N GLU A 333 -4.78 -17.40 -19.83
CA GLU A 333 -4.64 -16.56 -21.02
C GLU A 333 -4.93 -15.10 -20.69
N ARG A 334 -4.00 -14.21 -21.06
CA ARG A 334 -4.09 -12.77 -20.75
C ARG A 334 -4.64 -11.96 -21.92
N VAL A 335 -5.81 -12.39 -22.43
CA VAL A 335 -6.58 -11.70 -23.45
C VAL A 335 -7.84 -11.13 -22.82
N VAL A 336 -8.14 -9.87 -23.07
CA VAL A 336 -9.34 -9.21 -22.54
C VAL A 336 -10.61 -9.71 -23.25
N SER A 337 -11.73 -9.68 -22.54
CA SER A 337 -13.04 -10.03 -23.08
C SER A 337 -13.56 -8.95 -24.02
N SER A 338 -14.08 -9.34 -25.19
CA SER A 338 -14.77 -8.43 -26.12
C SER A 338 -16.05 -7.88 -25.52
N GLU A 339 -16.74 -8.66 -24.72
CA GLU A 339 -17.97 -8.24 -24.03
C GLU A 339 -17.66 -7.16 -22.99
N THR A 340 -16.62 -7.36 -22.16
CA THR A 340 -16.19 -6.35 -21.19
C THR A 340 -15.71 -5.08 -21.90
N LEU A 341 -15.01 -5.19 -23.03
CA LEU A 341 -14.61 -4.02 -23.82
C LEU A 341 -15.82 -3.26 -24.34
N LYS A 342 -16.85 -3.95 -24.85
CA LYS A 342 -18.08 -3.31 -25.32
C LYS A 342 -18.76 -2.56 -24.18
N ARG A 343 -18.97 -3.20 -23.03
CA ARG A 343 -19.59 -2.58 -21.85
C ARG A 343 -18.84 -1.34 -21.39
N VAL A 344 -17.51 -1.41 -21.36
CA VAL A 344 -16.65 -0.29 -20.96
C VAL A 344 -16.74 0.86 -21.98
N ARG A 345 -16.80 0.58 -23.29
CA ARG A 345 -17.00 1.60 -24.34
C ARG A 345 -18.35 2.30 -24.21
N ASP A 346 -19.41 1.52 -24.01
CA ASP A 346 -20.76 2.05 -23.82
C ASP A 346 -20.80 2.97 -22.58
N TYR A 347 -20.16 2.56 -21.50
CA TYR A 347 -20.04 3.37 -20.29
C TYR A 347 -19.22 4.65 -20.52
N VAL A 348 -18.08 4.58 -21.21
CA VAL A 348 -17.27 5.76 -21.53
C VAL A 348 -18.07 6.74 -22.37
N ALA A 349 -18.78 6.28 -23.40
CA ALA A 349 -19.64 7.12 -24.22
C ALA A 349 -20.77 7.80 -23.43
N PHE A 350 -21.32 7.12 -22.42
CA PHE A 350 -22.35 7.65 -21.54
C PHE A 350 -21.80 8.63 -20.52
N ARG A 351 -20.79 8.21 -19.74
CA ARG A 351 -20.29 8.99 -18.59
C ARG A 351 -19.34 10.11 -18.99
N PHE A 352 -18.60 9.94 -20.08
CA PHE A 352 -17.63 10.87 -20.61
C PHE A 352 -17.87 11.14 -22.10
N PRO A 353 -18.94 11.88 -22.47
CA PRO A 353 -19.35 12.03 -23.89
C PRO A 353 -18.24 12.53 -24.81
N GLY A 354 -17.32 13.37 -24.28
CA GLY A 354 -16.14 13.83 -25.03
C GLY A 354 -15.11 12.74 -25.34
N MET A 355 -15.23 11.54 -24.71
CA MET A 355 -14.38 10.38 -24.96
C MET A 355 -15.05 9.29 -25.81
N LYS A 356 -16.27 9.53 -26.34
CA LYS A 356 -17.06 8.52 -27.05
C LYS A 356 -16.28 7.84 -28.18
N GLU A 357 -15.55 8.63 -28.98
CA GLU A 357 -14.77 8.15 -30.13
C GLU A 357 -13.28 7.89 -29.76
N ALA A 358 -12.94 7.88 -28.46
CA ALA A 358 -11.56 7.69 -28.02
C ALA A 358 -11.01 6.32 -28.47
N PRO A 359 -9.81 6.30 -29.08
CA PRO A 359 -9.19 5.06 -29.52
C PRO A 359 -8.78 4.20 -28.33
N LEU A 360 -8.94 2.90 -28.42
CA LEU A 360 -8.34 1.95 -27.48
C LEU A 360 -6.83 1.88 -27.77
N VAL A 361 -5.99 2.28 -26.82
CA VAL A 361 -4.55 2.33 -27.01
C VAL A 361 -3.83 1.16 -26.34
N GLU A 362 -4.39 0.61 -25.26
CA GLU A 362 -3.79 -0.53 -24.59
C GLU A 362 -4.87 -1.34 -23.84
N THR A 363 -4.66 -2.65 -23.74
CA THR A 363 -5.42 -3.55 -22.87
C THR A 363 -4.49 -4.33 -21.97
N ARG A 364 -4.95 -4.64 -20.76
CA ARG A 364 -4.23 -5.51 -19.83
C ARG A 364 -5.16 -6.44 -19.09
N VAL A 365 -4.67 -7.62 -18.77
CA VAL A 365 -5.31 -8.53 -17.84
C VAL A 365 -4.58 -8.44 -16.50
N CYS A 366 -5.28 -7.96 -15.50
CA CYS A 366 -4.93 -8.05 -14.10
C CYS A 366 -5.56 -9.31 -13.50
N GLN A 367 -5.28 -9.59 -12.25
CA GLN A 367 -5.94 -10.65 -11.49
C GLN A 367 -6.14 -10.20 -10.06
N TYR A 368 -7.29 -10.60 -9.49
CA TYR A 368 -7.56 -10.46 -8.07
C TYR A 368 -7.31 -11.78 -7.37
N GLU A 369 -7.05 -11.74 -6.10
CA GLU A 369 -6.90 -12.85 -5.17
C GLU A 369 -8.02 -12.76 -4.13
N ASN A 370 -9.23 -13.16 -4.54
CA ASN A 370 -10.43 -12.92 -3.73
C ASN A 370 -10.54 -13.91 -2.59
N SER A 371 -10.71 -13.39 -1.36
CA SER A 371 -11.24 -14.15 -0.24
C SER A 371 -12.77 -14.18 -0.27
N PRO A 372 -13.45 -15.11 0.45
CA PRO A 372 -14.91 -15.22 0.44
C PRO A 372 -15.63 -13.94 0.88
N ASP A 373 -15.09 -13.25 1.90
CA ASP A 373 -15.62 -12.01 2.46
C ASP A 373 -14.91 -10.75 1.94
N GLN A 374 -14.03 -10.88 0.95
CA GLN A 374 -13.18 -9.83 0.40
C GLN A 374 -12.17 -9.24 1.40
N GLY A 375 -12.06 -9.82 2.59
CA GLY A 375 -11.12 -9.39 3.63
C GLY A 375 -9.73 -9.98 3.42
N PHE A 376 -8.71 -9.25 3.93
CA PHE A 376 -7.33 -9.75 3.91
C PHE A 376 -7.18 -10.98 4.82
N ILE A 377 -6.19 -11.81 4.50
CA ILE A 377 -5.76 -12.93 5.33
C ILE A 377 -4.40 -12.55 5.89
N ILE A 378 -4.30 -12.50 7.22
CA ILE A 378 -3.06 -12.33 7.96
C ILE A 378 -3.15 -13.27 9.15
N ASP A 379 -2.52 -14.43 9.05
CA ASP A 379 -2.60 -15.45 10.10
C ASP A 379 -1.35 -16.36 10.09
N ARG A 380 -1.18 -17.10 11.18
CA ARG A 380 -0.20 -18.18 11.23
C ARG A 380 -0.74 -19.44 10.55
N HIS A 381 0.18 -20.25 10.05
CA HIS A 381 -0.18 -21.59 9.61
C HIS A 381 -0.66 -22.40 10.83
N PRO A 382 -1.79 -23.14 10.73
CA PRO A 382 -2.43 -23.74 11.91
C PRO A 382 -1.59 -24.82 12.60
N THR A 383 -0.60 -25.42 11.91
CA THR A 383 0.23 -26.52 12.44
C THR A 383 1.74 -26.22 12.42
N VAL A 384 2.17 -25.10 11.81
CA VAL A 384 3.58 -24.70 11.72
C VAL A 384 3.71 -23.26 12.23
N GLU A 385 4.06 -23.13 13.50
CA GLU A 385 3.99 -21.87 14.25
C GLU A 385 4.83 -20.72 13.69
N ASN A 386 5.96 -21.03 13.02
CA ASN A 386 6.86 -20.04 12.44
C ASN A 386 6.54 -19.70 10.97
N VAL A 387 5.36 -20.05 10.47
CA VAL A 387 4.89 -19.75 9.12
C VAL A 387 3.70 -18.82 9.18
N TRP A 388 3.81 -17.71 8.46
CA TRP A 388 2.79 -16.68 8.30
C TRP A 388 2.23 -16.67 6.89
N LEU A 389 0.91 -16.58 6.78
CA LEU A 389 0.16 -16.54 5.53
C LEU A 389 -0.46 -15.14 5.37
N VAL A 390 -0.07 -14.44 4.30
CA VAL A 390 -0.48 -13.05 4.06
C VAL A 390 -1.01 -12.93 2.62
N GLY A 391 -2.29 -12.60 2.47
CA GLY A 391 -2.93 -12.55 1.16
C GLY A 391 -4.38 -12.05 1.19
N GLY A 392 -5.18 -12.45 0.21
CA GLY A 392 -6.59 -12.05 0.12
C GLY A 392 -6.79 -10.58 -0.21
N GLY A 393 -5.91 -9.99 -1.03
CA GLY A 393 -5.95 -8.57 -1.40
C GLY A 393 -7.22 -8.13 -2.13
N SER A 394 -8.01 -9.07 -2.65
CA SER A 394 -9.40 -8.95 -3.15
C SER A 394 -9.67 -7.70 -4.01
N GLY A 395 -8.69 -7.34 -4.87
CA GLY A 395 -8.78 -6.16 -5.76
C GLY A 395 -8.42 -4.83 -5.11
N HIS A 396 -8.40 -4.73 -3.79
CA HIS A 396 -8.18 -3.44 -3.11
C HIS A 396 -6.90 -3.38 -2.25
N GLY A 397 -6.07 -4.44 -2.22
CA GLY A 397 -4.93 -4.59 -1.32
C GLY A 397 -3.77 -3.62 -1.55
N PHE A 398 -3.45 -3.27 -2.80
CA PHE A 398 -2.21 -2.57 -3.15
C PHE A 398 -1.92 -1.31 -2.31
N LYS A 399 -2.90 -0.43 -2.17
CA LYS A 399 -2.76 0.83 -1.43
C LYS A 399 -2.38 0.64 0.03
N HIS A 400 -2.84 -0.47 0.62
CA HIS A 400 -2.62 -0.82 2.02
C HIS A 400 -1.23 -1.40 2.30
N GLY A 401 -0.45 -1.69 1.25
CA GLY A 401 0.87 -2.33 1.37
C GLY A 401 1.72 -1.84 2.53
N PRO A 402 2.00 -0.53 2.68
CA PRO A 402 2.86 -0.06 3.78
C PRO A 402 2.26 -0.26 5.17
N ALA A 403 0.97 0.00 5.35
CA ALA A 403 0.33 -0.17 6.66
C ALA A 403 0.16 -1.66 7.04
N LEU A 404 -0.15 -2.50 6.04
CA LEU A 404 -0.20 -3.95 6.23
C LEU A 404 1.19 -4.50 6.52
N GLY A 405 2.21 -4.07 5.79
CA GLY A 405 3.60 -4.50 6.01
C GLY A 405 4.13 -4.11 7.39
N GLU A 406 3.80 -2.89 7.86
CA GLU A 406 4.10 -2.44 9.22
C GLU A 406 3.46 -3.35 10.27
N MET A 407 2.17 -3.68 10.11
CA MET A 407 1.41 -4.58 10.99
C MET A 407 1.98 -6.00 10.99
N VAL A 408 2.21 -6.59 9.82
CA VAL A 408 2.75 -7.96 9.72
C VAL A 408 4.16 -8.04 10.32
N ALA A 409 5.01 -7.05 10.08
CA ALA A 409 6.35 -7.01 10.65
C ALA A 409 6.31 -6.97 12.19
N GLU A 410 5.38 -6.21 12.77
CA GLU A 410 5.13 -6.19 14.21
C GLU A 410 4.70 -7.56 14.74
N LEU A 411 3.70 -8.17 14.13
CA LEU A 411 3.22 -9.48 14.51
C LEU A 411 4.31 -10.57 14.48
N VAL A 412 5.16 -10.54 13.44
CA VAL A 412 6.24 -11.52 13.26
C VAL A 412 7.34 -11.36 14.31
N VAL A 413 7.77 -10.11 14.58
CA VAL A 413 8.88 -9.83 15.52
C VAL A 413 8.44 -9.94 16.97
N GLU A 414 7.24 -9.49 17.30
CA GLU A 414 6.72 -9.45 18.67
C GLU A 414 5.93 -10.72 19.04
N HIS A 415 5.81 -11.66 18.12
CA HIS A 415 4.98 -12.87 18.26
C HIS A 415 3.52 -12.56 18.62
N GLY A 416 3.02 -11.41 18.15
CA GLY A 416 1.67 -10.92 18.40
C GLY A 416 0.57 -11.78 17.75
N ASP A 417 -0.65 -11.54 18.15
CA ASP A 417 -1.84 -12.20 17.59
C ASP A 417 -2.50 -11.34 16.51
N PRO A 418 -2.81 -11.90 15.33
CA PRO A 418 -3.54 -11.18 14.28
C PRO A 418 -4.93 -10.73 14.78
N GLN A 419 -5.39 -9.59 14.22
CA GLN A 419 -6.76 -9.13 14.47
C GLN A 419 -7.79 -10.18 14.00
N PRO A 420 -8.88 -10.41 14.73
CA PRO A 420 -9.89 -11.41 14.36
C PRO A 420 -10.41 -11.27 12.93
N ALA A 421 -10.57 -10.03 12.45
CA ALA A 421 -11.03 -9.73 11.10
C ALA A 421 -10.12 -10.27 9.98
N PHE A 422 -8.86 -10.60 10.28
CA PHE A 422 -7.89 -11.09 9.29
C PHE A 422 -7.52 -12.56 9.49
N ARG A 423 -7.97 -13.22 10.58
CA ARG A 423 -7.67 -14.63 10.87
C ARG A 423 -8.40 -15.59 9.93
N LEU A 424 -7.79 -16.73 9.66
CA LEU A 424 -8.39 -17.82 8.88
C LEU A 424 -9.63 -18.40 9.56
N GLY A 425 -9.65 -18.47 10.91
CA GLY A 425 -10.77 -19.01 11.69
C GLY A 425 -12.10 -18.29 11.47
N ARG A 426 -12.11 -17.05 10.95
CA ARG A 426 -13.34 -16.34 10.61
C ARG A 426 -14.18 -17.03 9.54
N PHE A 427 -13.55 -17.85 8.69
CA PHE A 427 -14.24 -18.62 7.65
C PHE A 427 -14.88 -19.92 8.17
N GLU A 428 -14.56 -20.35 9.39
CA GLU A 428 -15.10 -21.56 9.99
C GLU A 428 -16.46 -21.31 10.67
N SER A 429 -16.69 -20.06 11.08
CA SER A 429 -17.94 -19.64 11.73
C SER A 429 -19.09 -19.36 10.74
N ALA A 430 -18.84 -19.44 9.42
CA ALA A 430 -19.81 -19.15 8.36
C ALA A 430 -20.41 -20.40 7.69
N ARG A 431 -20.20 -21.60 8.29
CA ARG A 431 -20.80 -22.87 7.81
C ARG A 431 -22.04 -23.23 8.60
#